data_dfd29d87bbf08c3f10aabd6e17f6599c
#
_entry.id   dfd29d87bbf08c3f10aabd6e17f6599c
#
_cell.length_a   1.000
_cell.length_b   1.000
_cell.length_c   1.000
_cell.angle_alpha   90.00
_cell.angle_beta   90.00
_cell.angle_gamma   90.00
#
_symmetry.space_group_name_H-M   'P 1'
#
loop_
_entity.id
_entity.type
_entity.pdbx_description
1 polymer ?
#
loop_
_entity_poly.entity_id
_entity_poly.type
_entity_poly.pdbx_seq_one_letter_code
_entity_poly.pdbx_strand_id
1 'polypeptide(L)'
;TCALPIFYVSDSFRARWKNIYPVTLSYQGNVQQFFGFWDTGNLLVDPINGDGVFVVKPEVLEAMLPEEKRDRLMHLQEDPGELEGTKLTDLHPHFLPYKTVGKEGVMLAVVLDDLCIHTPGEVIHAANPVLALAVEPPALGKEYQGLLNFRILH
;
A
#
# COMPACT_ATOMS: atom_id res chain seq x y z
N THR A 1 10.76 9.96 -10.51
CA THR A 1 11.53 10.53 -9.40
C THR A 1 10.76 10.47 -8.09
N CYS A 2 11.43 10.04 -7.04
CA CYS A 2 10.84 9.92 -5.71
C CYS A 2 10.91 11.24 -4.97
N ALA A 3 9.79 11.63 -4.33
CA ALA A 3 9.78 12.77 -3.42
C ALA A 3 10.63 12.43 -2.18
N LEU A 4 11.33 13.42 -1.63
CA LEU A 4 12.05 13.23 -0.38
C LEU A 4 11.04 13.13 0.78
N PRO A 5 11.29 12.26 1.77
CA PRO A 5 10.41 12.19 2.94
C PRO A 5 10.49 13.49 3.75
N ILE A 6 9.34 13.95 4.22
CA ILE A 6 9.26 15.16 5.06
C ILE A 6 9.57 14.88 6.53
N PHE A 7 9.61 13.60 6.92
CA PHE A 7 9.99 13.21 8.27
C PHE A 7 11.40 12.63 8.26
N TYR A 8 12.09 12.75 9.38
CA TYR A 8 13.45 12.26 9.58
C TYR A 8 13.45 11.03 10.49
N VAL A 9 14.14 9.97 10.05
CA VAL A 9 14.31 8.76 10.84
C VAL A 9 15.72 8.75 11.40
N SER A 10 15.83 8.89 12.73
CA SER A 10 17.12 8.88 13.42
C SER A 10 17.74 7.48 13.47
N ASP A 11 19.06 7.41 13.69
CA ASP A 11 19.75 6.14 13.84
C ASP A 11 19.20 5.33 15.03
N SER A 12 18.82 5.99 16.13
CA SER A 12 18.22 5.30 17.27
C SER A 12 16.85 4.71 16.94
N PHE A 13 16.07 5.39 16.10
CA PHE A 13 14.80 4.83 15.61
C PHE A 13 15.06 3.59 14.77
N ARG A 14 16.02 3.64 13.85
CA ARG A 14 16.35 2.49 12.97
C ARG A 14 16.85 1.29 13.76
N ALA A 15 17.65 1.53 14.80
CA ALA A 15 18.14 0.46 15.67
C ALA A 15 16.98 -0.20 16.44
N ARG A 16 15.96 0.58 16.81
CA ARG A 16 14.79 0.11 17.55
C ARG A 16 13.77 -0.58 16.63
N TRP A 17 13.57 -0.05 15.42
CA TRP A 17 12.54 -0.51 14.48
C TRP A 17 13.17 -1.08 13.22
N LYS A 18 13.77 -2.26 13.36
CA LYS A 18 14.41 -2.96 12.25
C LYS A 18 13.40 -3.33 11.16
N ASN A 19 13.77 -3.12 9.90
CA ASN A 19 12.96 -3.41 8.71
C ASN A 19 11.74 -2.51 8.54
N ILE A 20 11.70 -1.38 9.22
CA ILE A 20 10.68 -0.35 9.01
C ILE A 20 11.34 0.83 8.31
N TYR A 21 10.77 1.24 7.19
CA TYR A 21 11.34 2.30 6.34
C TYR A 21 10.31 3.36 6.00
N PRO A 22 10.73 4.62 5.86
CA PRO A 22 9.86 5.66 5.30
C PRO A 22 9.49 5.33 3.86
N VAL A 23 8.23 5.54 3.52
CA VAL A 23 7.69 5.31 2.18
C VAL A 23 6.99 6.57 1.73
N THR A 24 7.22 6.98 0.48
CA THR A 24 6.43 8.03 -0.16
C THR A 24 5.59 7.42 -1.26
N LEU A 25 4.32 7.83 -1.29
CA LEU A 25 3.34 7.33 -2.22
C LEU A 25 2.75 8.52 -2.98
N SER A 26 2.66 8.42 -4.30
CA SER A 26 2.20 9.53 -5.14
C SER A 26 0.99 9.11 -5.98
N TYR A 27 0.03 10.02 -6.07
CA TYR A 27 -1.15 9.86 -6.91
C TYR A 27 -1.64 11.22 -7.38
N GLN A 28 -1.64 11.47 -8.69
CA GLN A 28 -2.11 12.71 -9.32
C GLN A 28 -1.55 13.97 -8.66
N GLY A 29 -0.24 13.96 -8.39
CA GLY A 29 0.45 15.10 -7.79
C GLY A 29 0.38 15.17 -6.26
N ASN A 30 -0.48 14.38 -5.63
CA ASN A 30 -0.56 14.30 -4.17
C ASN A 30 0.46 13.29 -3.67
N VAL A 31 1.14 13.63 -2.58
CA VAL A 31 2.15 12.77 -1.97
C VAL A 31 1.76 12.50 -0.52
N GLN A 32 1.77 11.24 -0.15
CA GLN A 32 1.53 10.79 1.22
C GLN A 32 2.73 10.02 1.71
N GLN A 33 3.07 10.20 2.97
CA GLN A 33 4.17 9.49 3.61
C GLN A 33 3.65 8.59 4.71
N PHE A 34 4.26 7.42 4.82
CA PHE A 34 3.96 6.47 5.88
C PHE A 34 5.17 5.59 6.15
N PHE A 35 5.13 4.78 7.19
CA PHE A 35 6.15 3.79 7.46
C PHE A 35 5.68 2.43 6.98
N GLY A 36 6.55 1.74 6.25
CA GLY A 36 6.30 0.40 5.76
C GLY A 36 7.23 -0.62 6.40
N PHE A 37 6.68 -1.77 6.77
CA PHE A 37 7.45 -2.90 7.27
C PHE A 37 7.85 -3.80 6.11
N TRP A 38 9.15 -4.08 6.00
CA TRP A 38 9.66 -5.00 4.99
C TRP A 38 9.41 -6.42 5.45
N ASP A 39 8.32 -7.00 4.98
CA ASP A 39 7.85 -8.30 5.39
C ASP A 39 8.22 -9.35 4.34
N THR A 40 9.22 -10.19 4.65
CA THR A 40 9.63 -11.27 3.76
C THR A 40 8.56 -12.34 3.60
N GLY A 41 7.58 -12.38 4.50
CA GLY A 41 6.42 -13.24 4.41
C GLY A 41 5.31 -12.72 3.49
N ASN A 42 5.39 -11.46 3.06
CA ASN A 42 4.42 -10.91 2.12
C ASN A 42 4.76 -11.33 0.70
N LEU A 43 4.15 -12.41 0.26
CA LEU A 43 4.34 -12.98 -1.09
C LEU A 43 3.12 -12.71 -1.98
N LEU A 44 2.26 -11.79 -1.58
CA LEU A 44 1.04 -11.47 -2.32
C LEU A 44 1.36 -10.91 -3.70
N VAL A 45 0.72 -11.46 -4.72
CA VAL A 45 0.97 -11.12 -6.13
C VAL A 45 -0.36 -10.80 -6.78
N ASP A 46 -0.36 -9.77 -7.60
CA ASP A 46 -1.53 -9.43 -8.43
C ASP A 46 -1.64 -10.46 -9.56
N PRO A 47 -2.74 -11.22 -9.64
CA PRO A 47 -2.91 -12.22 -10.67
C PRO A 47 -3.02 -11.63 -12.09
N ILE A 48 -3.32 -10.34 -12.22
CA ILE A 48 -3.46 -9.69 -13.52
C ILE A 48 -2.11 -9.47 -14.18
N ASN A 49 -1.11 -9.00 -13.44
CA ASN A 49 0.19 -8.63 -14.01
C ASN A 49 1.40 -9.31 -13.37
N GLY A 50 1.19 -10.06 -12.29
CA GLY A 50 2.28 -10.74 -11.59
C GLY A 50 3.11 -9.86 -10.67
N ASP A 51 2.73 -8.60 -10.49
CA ASP A 51 3.45 -7.67 -9.62
C ASP A 51 3.23 -7.97 -8.14
N GLY A 52 4.24 -7.69 -7.32
CA GLY A 52 4.11 -7.77 -5.87
C GLY A 52 3.14 -6.72 -5.36
N VAL A 53 2.33 -7.08 -4.37
CA VAL A 53 1.30 -6.22 -3.83
C VAL A 53 1.72 -5.72 -2.44
N PHE A 54 1.59 -4.40 -2.23
CA PHE A 54 1.76 -3.77 -0.93
C PHE A 54 0.43 -3.79 -0.20
N VAL A 55 0.45 -4.05 1.10
CA VAL A 55 -0.77 -4.01 1.92
C VAL A 55 -0.70 -2.77 2.80
N VAL A 56 -1.71 -1.92 2.74
CA VAL A 56 -1.71 -0.66 3.50
C VAL A 56 -3.00 -0.49 4.29
N LYS A 57 -2.91 0.27 5.38
CA LYS A 57 -4.11 0.70 6.10
C LYS A 57 -4.91 1.65 5.23
N PRO A 58 -6.25 1.59 5.27
CA PRO A 58 -7.10 2.50 4.49
C PRO A 58 -6.78 3.98 4.72
N GLU A 59 -6.37 4.36 5.93
CA GLU A 59 -6.04 5.75 6.27
C GLU A 59 -4.95 6.34 5.38
N VAL A 60 -4.03 5.52 4.89
CA VAL A 60 -2.96 5.97 4.00
C VAL A 60 -3.55 6.54 2.71
N LEU A 61 -4.54 5.86 2.14
CA LEU A 61 -5.19 6.33 0.91
C LEU A 61 -6.19 7.45 1.17
N GLU A 62 -6.90 7.41 2.30
CA GLU A 62 -7.86 8.44 2.65
C GLU A 62 -7.22 9.83 2.69
N ALA A 63 -5.97 9.91 3.14
CA ALA A 63 -5.25 11.17 3.27
C ALA A 63 -4.90 11.80 1.92
N MET A 64 -4.85 11.03 0.84
CA MET A 64 -4.39 11.53 -0.46
C MET A 64 -5.47 11.55 -1.55
N LEU A 65 -6.61 10.92 -1.33
CA LEU A 65 -7.70 10.92 -2.29
C LEU A 65 -8.69 12.04 -2.02
N PRO A 66 -9.28 12.63 -3.07
CA PRO A 66 -10.41 13.54 -2.91
C PRO A 66 -11.56 12.84 -2.18
N GLU A 67 -12.35 13.60 -1.44
CA GLU A 67 -13.45 13.05 -0.63
C GLU A 67 -14.39 12.15 -1.44
N GLU A 68 -14.75 12.56 -2.65
CA GLU A 68 -15.63 11.80 -3.51
C GLU A 68 -15.05 10.41 -3.86
N LYS A 69 -13.78 10.36 -4.23
CA LYS A 69 -13.11 9.09 -4.55
C LYS A 69 -12.94 8.22 -3.32
N ARG A 70 -12.61 8.84 -2.20
CA ARG A 70 -12.47 8.14 -0.93
C ARG A 70 -13.77 7.45 -0.51
N ASP A 71 -14.88 8.17 -0.57
CA ASP A 71 -16.19 7.63 -0.20
C ASP A 71 -16.59 6.47 -1.12
N ARG A 72 -16.36 6.59 -2.42
CA ARG A 72 -16.64 5.52 -3.37
C ARG A 72 -15.77 4.30 -3.13
N LEU A 73 -14.51 4.51 -2.79
CA LEU A 73 -13.58 3.42 -2.50
C LEU A 73 -14.03 2.65 -1.25
N MET A 74 -14.41 3.36 -0.19
CA MET A 74 -14.91 2.75 1.03
C MET A 74 -16.21 1.97 0.78
N HIS A 75 -17.10 2.53 -0.01
CA HIS A 75 -18.36 1.86 -0.37
C HIS A 75 -18.09 0.58 -1.20
N LEU A 76 -17.15 0.64 -2.13
CA LEU A 76 -16.77 -0.52 -2.91
C LEU A 76 -16.17 -1.64 -2.05
N GLN A 77 -15.41 -1.27 -1.01
CA GLN A 77 -14.86 -2.23 -0.07
C GLN A 77 -15.95 -2.96 0.70
N GLU A 78 -17.04 -2.27 1.04
CA GLU A 78 -18.18 -2.85 1.73
C GLU A 78 -19.08 -3.66 0.79
N ASP A 79 -19.20 -3.24 -0.47
CA ASP A 79 -20.06 -3.89 -1.47
C ASP A 79 -19.27 -4.17 -2.75
N PRO A 80 -18.56 -5.32 -2.82
CA PRO A 80 -17.79 -5.69 -3.99
C PRO A 80 -18.61 -5.84 -5.28
N GLY A 81 -19.90 -6.05 -5.17
CA GLY A 81 -20.78 -6.18 -6.34
C GLY A 81 -20.90 -4.93 -7.18
N GLU A 82 -20.50 -3.77 -6.65
CA GLU A 82 -20.57 -2.50 -7.36
C GLU A 82 -19.31 -2.15 -8.16
N LEU A 83 -18.36 -3.08 -8.29
CA LEU A 83 -17.10 -2.83 -8.98
C LEU A 83 -17.29 -2.30 -10.39
N GLU A 84 -18.19 -2.87 -11.18
CA GLU A 84 -18.43 -2.46 -12.56
C GLU A 84 -19.09 -1.08 -12.68
N GLY A 85 -19.87 -0.70 -11.69
CA GLY A 85 -20.57 0.58 -11.65
C GLY A 85 -19.78 1.73 -11.09
N THR A 86 -18.56 1.46 -10.61
CA THR A 86 -17.74 2.51 -10.00
C THR A 86 -17.10 3.42 -11.04
N LYS A 87 -16.91 4.70 -10.66
CA LYS A 87 -16.24 5.70 -11.49
C LYS A 87 -14.77 5.88 -11.10
N LEU A 88 -14.18 4.87 -10.46
CA LEU A 88 -12.79 4.91 -10.02
C LEU A 88 -11.82 4.29 -11.03
N THR A 89 -12.10 4.45 -12.33
CA THR A 89 -11.32 3.79 -13.39
C THR A 89 -9.84 4.15 -13.39
N ASP A 90 -9.49 5.35 -12.97
CA ASP A 90 -8.11 5.81 -12.89
C ASP A 90 -7.31 5.14 -11.76
N LEU A 91 -8.00 4.53 -10.78
CA LEU A 91 -7.38 3.76 -9.71
C LEU A 91 -7.26 2.27 -10.05
N HIS A 92 -7.84 1.84 -11.16
CA HIS A 92 -7.89 0.44 -11.59
C HIS A 92 -8.30 -0.51 -10.45
N PRO A 93 -9.44 -0.23 -9.76
CA PRO A 93 -9.84 -1.04 -8.61
C PRO A 93 -10.16 -2.47 -9.02
N HIS A 94 -9.68 -3.40 -8.22
CA HIS A 94 -9.95 -4.82 -8.43
C HIS A 94 -9.78 -5.57 -7.12
N PHE A 95 -10.28 -6.81 -7.07
CA PHE A 95 -10.20 -7.63 -5.88
C PHE A 95 -9.13 -8.70 -6.04
N LEU A 96 -8.34 -8.88 -4.99
CA LEU A 96 -7.28 -9.88 -4.93
C LEU A 96 -7.67 -10.97 -3.93
N PRO A 97 -7.58 -12.25 -4.31
CA PRO A 97 -7.71 -13.32 -3.33
C PRO A 97 -6.48 -13.33 -2.43
N TYR A 98 -6.69 -13.59 -1.16
CA TYR A 98 -5.59 -13.81 -0.23
C TYR A 98 -5.90 -14.99 0.67
N LYS A 99 -4.85 -15.62 1.17
CA LYS A 99 -4.95 -16.76 2.06
C LYS A 99 -3.87 -16.66 3.13
N THR A 100 -4.31 -16.77 4.37
CA THR A 100 -3.43 -16.88 5.53
C THR A 100 -3.78 -18.17 6.28
N VAL A 101 -2.98 -18.52 7.28
CA VAL A 101 -3.27 -19.68 8.10
C VAL A 101 -4.63 -19.51 8.76
N GLY A 102 -5.58 -20.39 8.39
CA GLY A 102 -6.92 -20.39 8.96
C GLY A 102 -7.89 -19.37 8.38
N LYS A 103 -7.50 -18.60 7.33
CA LYS A 103 -8.38 -17.57 6.77
C LYS A 103 -8.15 -17.37 5.27
N GLU A 104 -9.26 -17.26 4.55
CA GLU A 104 -9.29 -16.90 3.13
C GLU A 104 -10.23 -15.72 2.93
N GLY A 105 -9.94 -14.89 1.93
CA GLY A 105 -10.80 -13.77 1.60
C GLY A 105 -10.32 -13.04 0.36
N VAL A 106 -10.89 -11.86 0.15
CA VAL A 106 -10.49 -10.95 -0.92
C VAL A 106 -10.19 -9.58 -0.32
N MET A 107 -9.22 -8.91 -0.91
CA MET A 107 -8.89 -7.53 -0.56
C MET A 107 -9.11 -6.64 -1.77
N LEU A 108 -9.62 -5.43 -1.53
CA LEU A 108 -9.70 -4.43 -2.58
C LEU A 108 -8.32 -3.88 -2.84
N ALA A 109 -7.93 -3.85 -4.11
CA ALA A 109 -6.65 -3.29 -4.53
C ALA A 109 -6.85 -2.13 -5.50
N VAL A 110 -5.94 -1.19 -5.46
CA VAL A 110 -5.89 -0.05 -6.37
C VAL A 110 -4.47 0.11 -6.90
N VAL A 111 -4.33 0.83 -8.01
CA VAL A 111 -3.03 1.13 -8.61
C VAL A 111 -2.83 2.64 -8.53
N LEU A 112 -1.70 3.04 -7.96
CA LEU A 112 -1.34 4.46 -7.89
C LEU A 112 -0.20 4.77 -8.86
N ASP A 113 0.38 5.98 -8.76
CA ASP A 113 1.38 6.41 -9.73
C ASP A 113 2.78 5.93 -9.40
N ASP A 114 3.25 6.19 -8.18
CA ASP A 114 4.60 5.87 -7.75
C ASP A 114 4.67 5.54 -6.26
N LEU A 115 5.59 4.66 -5.92
CA LEU A 115 5.92 4.36 -4.53
C LEU A 115 7.44 4.30 -4.39
N CYS A 116 7.96 4.95 -3.36
CA CYS A 116 9.39 4.96 -3.10
C CYS A 116 9.67 4.55 -1.67
N ILE A 117 10.58 3.60 -1.50
CA ILE A 117 11.02 3.13 -0.19
C ILE A 117 12.39 3.74 0.08
N HIS A 118 12.52 4.47 1.18
CA HIS A 118 13.75 5.16 1.54
C HIS A 118 14.53 4.31 2.55
N THR A 119 15.50 3.54 2.04
CA THR A 119 16.40 2.75 2.89
C THR A 119 17.68 3.53 3.15
N PRO A 120 18.50 3.14 4.14
CA PRO A 120 19.76 3.85 4.39
C PRO A 120 20.73 3.89 3.21
N GLY A 121 20.73 2.85 2.39
CA GLY A 121 21.69 2.76 1.29
C GLY A 121 21.16 3.21 -0.06
N GLU A 122 19.84 3.25 -0.24
CA GLU A 122 19.26 3.53 -1.55
C GLU A 122 17.78 3.89 -1.46
N VAL A 123 17.24 4.43 -2.54
CA VAL A 123 15.80 4.63 -2.71
C VAL A 123 15.31 3.60 -3.71
N ILE A 124 14.33 2.80 -3.30
CA ILE A 124 13.74 1.77 -4.15
C ILE A 124 12.45 2.33 -4.73
N HIS A 125 12.34 2.36 -6.04
CA HIS A 125 11.20 2.91 -6.74
C HIS A 125 10.35 1.81 -7.38
N ALA A 126 9.04 1.87 -7.16
CA ALA A 126 8.07 1.02 -7.83
C ALA A 126 7.08 1.91 -8.58
N ALA A 127 7.07 1.77 -9.91
CA ALA A 127 6.11 2.47 -10.76
C ALA A 127 4.78 1.73 -10.77
N ASN A 128 3.70 2.47 -10.73
CA ASN A 128 2.33 1.94 -10.75
C ASN A 128 2.14 0.84 -9.69
N PRO A 129 2.40 1.15 -8.41
CA PRO A 129 2.31 0.16 -7.35
C PRO A 129 0.87 -0.31 -7.16
N VAL A 130 0.72 -1.60 -6.90
CA VAL A 130 -0.56 -2.20 -6.53
C VAL A 130 -0.64 -2.22 -5.01
N LEU A 131 -1.67 -1.58 -4.45
CA LEU A 131 -1.88 -1.49 -3.02
C LEU A 131 -3.20 -2.14 -2.65
N ALA A 132 -3.15 -3.13 -1.77
CA ALA A 132 -4.33 -3.76 -1.21
C ALA A 132 -4.67 -3.13 0.12
N LEU A 133 -5.95 -2.92 0.36
CA LEU A 133 -6.44 -2.33 1.61
C LEU A 133 -6.61 -3.41 2.66
N ALA A 134 -5.96 -3.22 3.81
CA ALA A 134 -6.09 -4.15 4.93
C ALA A 134 -7.53 -4.16 5.45
N VAL A 135 -8.12 -5.35 5.54
CA VAL A 135 -9.49 -5.51 5.99
C VAL A 135 -9.56 -5.48 7.52
N GLU A 136 -8.51 -5.95 8.20
CA GLU A 136 -8.49 -6.06 9.65
C GLU A 136 -7.31 -5.30 10.25
N PRO A 137 -7.57 -4.37 11.19
CA PRO A 137 -6.54 -3.58 11.84
C PRO A 137 -5.38 -4.36 12.49
N PRO A 138 -5.62 -5.56 13.07
CA PRO A 138 -4.53 -6.28 13.73
C PRO A 138 -3.42 -6.79 12.81
N ALA A 139 -3.66 -6.85 11.50
CA ALA A 139 -2.65 -7.32 10.55
C ALA A 139 -1.45 -6.38 10.45
N LEU A 140 -1.59 -5.13 10.90
CA LEU A 140 -0.56 -4.11 10.83
C LEU A 140 -0.25 -3.59 12.22
N GLY A 141 1.04 -3.42 12.52
CA GLY A 141 1.49 -2.89 13.80
C GLY A 141 1.16 -1.41 13.97
N LYS A 142 1.43 -0.87 15.16
CA LYS A 142 1.23 0.56 15.43
C LYS A 142 2.35 1.41 14.83
N GLU A 143 3.53 0.82 14.66
CA GLU A 143 4.74 1.49 14.22
C GLU A 143 4.82 1.65 12.71
N TYR A 144 3.97 0.94 11.97
CA TYR A 144 3.94 1.01 10.53
C TYR A 144 2.51 0.90 10.01
N GLN A 145 2.27 1.45 8.84
CA GLN A 145 0.95 1.54 8.22
C GLN A 145 0.85 0.73 6.94
N GLY A 146 1.91 0.02 6.58
CA GLY A 146 1.90 -0.81 5.39
C GLY A 146 2.90 -1.95 5.47
N LEU A 147 2.62 -3.00 4.69
CA LEU A 147 3.52 -4.14 4.49
C LEU A 147 4.13 -4.02 3.10
N LEU A 148 5.45 -3.97 3.04
CA LEU A 148 6.19 -3.90 1.79
C LEU A 148 6.36 -5.31 1.23
N ASN A 149 6.49 -5.41 -0.09
CA ASN A 149 6.60 -6.69 -0.75
C ASN A 149 8.03 -6.91 -1.23
N PHE A 150 8.60 -8.05 -0.87
CA PHE A 150 9.96 -8.41 -1.23
C PHE A 150 10.18 -8.53 -2.74
N ARG A 151 9.14 -8.83 -3.52
CA ARG A 151 9.26 -9.04 -4.96
C ARG A 151 9.64 -7.80 -5.75
N ILE A 152 9.49 -6.61 -5.17
CA ILE A 152 9.90 -5.37 -5.84
C ILE A 152 11.41 -5.26 -6.02
N LEU A 153 12.18 -6.07 -5.31
CA LEU A 153 13.64 -6.11 -5.47
C LEU A 153 14.08 -6.83 -6.75
N HIS A 154 13.16 -7.50 -7.37
CA HIS A 154 13.43 -8.30 -8.55
C HIS A 154 12.54 -7.86 -9.70
#